data_ad7d4c814db30d690a5b2fa173294aa4
#
_entry.id   ad7d4c814db30d690a5b2fa173294aa4
#
_cell.length_a   1.000
_cell.length_b   1.000
_cell.length_c   1.000
_cell.angle_alpha   90.00
_cell.angle_beta   90.00
_cell.angle_gamma   90.00
#
_symmetry.space_group_name_H-M   'P 1'
#
loop_
_entity.id
_entity.type
_entity.pdbx_description
1 polymer ?
#
loop_
_entity_poly.entity_id
_entity_poly.type
_entity_poly.pdbx_seq_one_letter_code
_entity_poly.pdbx_strand_id
1 'polypeptide(L)'
;MINFNGKCFSSFRAAPEELLSCLTSIPIHSHEMVLIKGRINQLEAHYFSIMAALRRFRVEIPMHFTLDFIQEQSDQLNDFNKKNNEIQILSLKFFRMKEPTNKSPVSPICFLMQMGESSIDATNIELTLYKEHYIFANDYSNLFQTNNSLRELGKVFAYENGFGAAFLVNNHKRLVESTHGAVFLINSDGIQTPSLSEGTANTVLRSSFIEFLKKEIKIQEIETKIAIFSIQQAQEVFLISSANGFIHVTEFRKKKFEIEKSVSLRKQFFHYLNR
;
A
#
# COMPACT_ATOMS: atom_id res chain seq x y z
N MET A 1 21.15 1.92 -1.07
CA MET A 1 21.43 2.42 0.28
C MET A 1 20.30 2.06 1.20
N ILE A 2 20.59 1.85 2.48
CA ILE A 2 19.62 1.38 3.48
C ILE A 2 19.85 2.09 4.80
N ASN A 3 18.80 2.24 5.60
CA ASN A 3 18.89 2.61 7.00
C ASN A 3 18.38 1.42 7.83
N PHE A 4 19.23 0.88 8.70
CA PHE A 4 18.88 -0.19 9.62
C PHE A 4 19.02 0.30 11.06
N ASN A 5 17.92 0.29 11.78
CA ASN A 5 17.82 0.74 13.18
C ASN A 5 18.47 2.11 13.45
N GLY A 6 18.28 3.08 12.53
CA GLY A 6 18.78 4.43 12.68
C GLY A 6 20.21 4.66 12.17
N LYS A 7 20.84 3.68 11.52
CA LYS A 7 22.17 3.84 10.90
C LYS A 7 22.09 3.60 9.39
N CYS A 8 22.68 4.51 8.63
CA CYS A 8 22.73 4.42 7.17
C CYS A 8 23.95 3.60 6.71
N PHE A 9 23.74 2.75 5.71
CA PHE A 9 24.76 1.90 5.08
C PHE A 9 24.68 2.02 3.56
N SER A 10 25.83 1.96 2.89
CA SER A 10 25.92 2.06 1.44
C SER A 10 25.31 0.85 0.70
N SER A 11 25.30 -0.30 1.34
CA SER A 11 24.75 -1.54 0.79
C SER A 11 24.42 -2.55 1.91
N PHE A 12 23.73 -3.62 1.59
CA PHE A 12 23.51 -4.74 2.51
C PHE A 12 24.83 -5.40 2.97
N ARG A 13 25.89 -5.39 2.15
CA ARG A 13 27.19 -5.95 2.51
C ARG A 13 27.93 -5.15 3.57
N ALA A 14 27.62 -3.86 3.68
CA ALA A 14 28.22 -2.97 4.68
C ALA A 14 27.44 -2.94 6.00
N ALA A 15 26.28 -3.58 6.04
CA ALA A 15 25.39 -3.60 7.20
C ALA A 15 25.85 -4.65 8.24
N PRO A 16 25.42 -4.52 9.50
CA PRO A 16 25.75 -5.47 10.55
C PRO A 16 25.09 -6.84 10.32
N GLU A 17 25.66 -7.87 10.94
CA GLU A 17 25.21 -9.26 10.81
C GLU A 17 23.75 -9.44 11.29
N GLU A 18 23.31 -8.65 12.26
CA GLU A 18 21.92 -8.63 12.73
C GLU A 18 20.91 -8.34 11.61
N LEU A 19 21.29 -7.53 10.63
CA LEU A 19 20.42 -7.29 9.47
C LEU A 19 20.24 -8.55 8.63
N LEU A 20 21.32 -9.34 8.45
CA LEU A 20 21.21 -10.61 7.70
C LEU A 20 20.24 -11.57 8.40
N SER A 21 20.31 -11.65 9.73
CA SER A 21 19.36 -12.41 10.53
C SER A 21 17.90 -11.93 10.33
N CYS A 22 17.66 -10.63 10.27
CA CYS A 22 16.32 -10.08 9.96
C CYS A 22 15.86 -10.43 8.52
N LEU A 23 16.75 -10.38 7.55
CA LEU A 23 16.43 -10.66 6.15
C LEU A 23 16.09 -12.13 5.86
N THR A 24 16.53 -13.06 6.72
CA THR A 24 16.11 -14.47 6.65
C THR A 24 14.70 -14.70 7.20
N SER A 25 14.10 -13.69 7.82
CA SER A 25 12.77 -13.73 8.39
C SER A 25 11.77 -12.99 7.50
N ILE A 26 10.48 -13.35 7.61
CA ILE A 26 9.40 -12.58 6.99
C ILE A 26 9.14 -11.32 7.84
N PRO A 27 9.11 -10.11 7.24
CA PRO A 27 8.74 -8.92 7.99
C PRO A 27 7.34 -9.07 8.60
N ILE A 28 7.21 -8.70 9.88
CA ILE A 28 5.90 -8.68 10.55
C ILE A 28 4.98 -7.59 10.00
N HIS A 29 5.57 -6.49 9.52
CA HIS A 29 4.86 -5.40 8.87
C HIS A 29 5.75 -4.74 7.84
N SER A 30 5.17 -4.42 6.68
CA SER A 30 5.80 -3.59 5.65
C SER A 30 4.88 -2.42 5.35
N HIS A 31 5.48 -1.23 5.23
CA HIS A 31 4.77 0.01 5.01
C HIS A 31 5.48 0.85 3.95
N GLU A 32 4.71 1.38 3.02
CA GLU A 32 5.23 2.22 1.95
C GLU A 32 4.71 3.64 2.12
N MET A 33 5.60 4.62 1.95
CA MET A 33 5.32 6.04 2.07
C MET A 33 5.84 6.77 0.84
N VAL A 34 5.12 7.78 0.40
CA VAL A 34 5.55 8.66 -0.70
C VAL A 34 6.33 9.83 -0.12
N LEU A 35 7.53 10.06 -0.63
CA LEU A 35 8.30 11.26 -0.38
C LEU A 35 8.11 12.24 -1.53
N ILE A 36 7.78 13.47 -1.19
CA ILE A 36 7.72 14.59 -2.13
C ILE A 36 8.77 15.61 -1.71
N LYS A 37 9.75 15.86 -2.57
CA LYS A 37 10.88 16.77 -2.27
C LYS A 37 11.57 16.44 -0.95
N GLY A 38 11.79 15.14 -0.69
CA GLY A 38 12.46 14.62 0.49
C GLY A 38 11.61 14.52 1.76
N ARG A 39 10.37 15.02 1.78
CA ARG A 39 9.49 14.93 2.94
C ARG A 39 8.44 13.84 2.76
N ILE A 40 8.18 13.10 3.83
CA ILE A 40 7.10 12.08 3.84
C ILE A 40 5.76 12.80 3.74
N ASN A 41 5.04 12.53 2.65
CA ASN A 41 3.68 13.03 2.49
C ASN A 41 2.75 12.33 3.48
N GLN A 42 1.87 13.07 4.17
CA GLN A 42 0.94 12.53 5.18
C GLN A 42 1.63 11.73 6.31
N LEU A 43 2.78 12.20 6.79
CA LEU A 43 3.59 11.54 7.81
C LEU A 43 2.76 11.11 9.04
N GLU A 44 1.89 11.97 9.54
CA GLU A 44 1.05 11.67 10.71
C GLU A 44 0.13 10.46 10.48
N ALA A 45 -0.54 10.40 9.33
CA ALA A 45 -1.41 9.28 8.96
C ALA A 45 -0.62 7.97 8.82
N HIS A 46 0.57 8.03 8.22
CA HIS A 46 1.48 6.90 8.13
C HIS A 46 1.95 6.43 9.51
N TYR A 47 2.34 7.36 10.37
CA TYR A 47 2.75 7.06 11.74
C TYR A 47 1.67 6.31 12.51
N PHE A 48 0.43 6.83 12.53
CA PHE A 48 -0.67 6.15 13.22
C PHE A 48 -1.00 4.79 12.62
N SER A 49 -0.94 4.64 11.30
CA SER A 49 -1.13 3.35 10.63
C SER A 49 -0.08 2.32 11.04
N ILE A 50 1.19 2.72 11.09
CA ILE A 50 2.31 1.89 11.55
C ILE A 50 2.11 1.49 13.01
N MET A 51 1.83 2.46 13.90
CA MET A 51 1.62 2.19 15.32
C MET A 51 0.45 1.23 15.56
N ALA A 52 -0.66 1.39 14.82
CA ALA A 52 -1.81 0.49 14.90
C ALA A 52 -1.44 -0.94 14.47
N ALA A 53 -0.66 -1.09 13.39
CA ALA A 53 -0.20 -2.39 12.92
C ALA A 53 0.74 -3.06 13.95
N LEU A 54 1.75 -2.36 14.44
CA LEU A 54 2.71 -2.89 15.40
C LEU A 54 2.03 -3.34 16.71
N ARG A 55 1.04 -2.58 17.21
CA ARG A 55 0.24 -2.97 18.40
C ARG A 55 -0.54 -4.25 18.14
N ARG A 56 -1.14 -4.43 16.96
CA ARG A 56 -1.84 -5.68 16.59
C ARG A 56 -0.90 -6.87 16.56
N PHE A 57 0.35 -6.69 16.13
CA PHE A 57 1.38 -7.73 16.14
C PHE A 57 2.01 -7.96 17.52
N ARG A 58 1.57 -7.23 18.57
CA ARG A 58 2.03 -7.38 19.97
C ARG A 58 3.55 -7.35 20.09
N VAL A 59 4.17 -6.34 19.51
CA VAL A 59 5.61 -6.10 19.63
C VAL A 59 5.90 -4.96 20.60
N GLU A 60 7.11 -4.93 21.13
CA GLU A 60 7.59 -3.82 21.95
C GLU A 60 7.99 -2.66 21.03
N ILE A 61 7.24 -1.56 21.12
CA ILE A 61 7.53 -0.35 20.35
C ILE A 61 8.45 0.53 21.18
N PRO A 62 9.69 0.85 20.71
CA PRO A 62 10.60 1.69 21.44
C PRO A 62 10.02 3.09 21.67
N MET A 63 10.24 3.69 22.83
CA MET A 63 9.70 5.03 23.17
C MET A 63 10.20 6.13 22.24
N HIS A 64 11.41 6.00 21.69
CA HIS A 64 11.97 6.96 20.74
C HIS A 64 11.37 6.84 19.32
N PHE A 65 10.55 5.82 19.05
CA PHE A 65 9.93 5.63 17.74
C PHE A 65 8.72 6.58 17.58
N THR A 66 9.04 7.86 17.43
CA THR A 66 8.09 8.97 17.30
C THR A 66 7.91 9.35 15.83
N LEU A 67 6.97 10.25 15.57
CA LEU A 67 6.75 10.86 14.26
C LEU A 67 8.01 11.57 13.77
N ASP A 68 8.63 12.40 14.62
CA ASP A 68 9.85 13.13 14.29
C ASP A 68 11.00 12.18 13.99
N PHE A 69 11.13 11.10 14.78
CA PHE A 69 12.15 10.08 14.53
C PHE A 69 12.04 9.46 13.13
N ILE A 70 10.81 9.11 12.67
CA ILE A 70 10.63 8.54 11.32
C ILE A 70 11.06 9.55 10.25
N GLN A 71 10.69 10.83 10.40
CA GLN A 71 11.12 11.87 9.44
C GLN A 71 12.64 12.05 9.46
N GLU A 72 13.27 12.14 10.63
CA GLU A 72 14.72 12.28 10.77
C GLU A 72 15.47 11.11 10.12
N GLN A 73 14.98 9.87 10.30
CA GLN A 73 15.59 8.70 9.67
C GLN A 73 15.42 8.70 8.15
N SER A 74 14.31 9.21 7.65
CA SER A 74 14.06 9.42 6.23
C SER A 74 15.01 10.49 5.65
N ASP A 75 15.17 11.61 6.36
CA ASP A 75 16.06 12.72 5.95
C ASP A 75 17.52 12.24 5.87
N GLN A 76 18.01 11.54 6.90
CA GLN A 76 19.35 10.96 6.92
C GLN A 76 19.57 10.00 5.74
N LEU A 77 18.59 9.16 5.41
CA LEU A 77 18.68 8.23 4.29
C LEU A 77 18.68 8.97 2.95
N ASN A 78 17.88 10.03 2.83
CA ASN A 78 17.79 10.86 1.63
C ASN A 78 19.12 11.62 1.38
N ASP A 79 19.67 12.24 2.40
CA ASP A 79 20.97 12.93 2.35
C ASP A 79 22.11 11.98 1.97
N PHE A 80 22.08 10.78 2.52
CA PHE A 80 23.06 9.74 2.23
C PHE A 80 22.92 9.23 0.77
N ASN A 81 21.70 9.21 0.22
CA ASN A 81 21.41 8.72 -1.13
C ASN A 81 21.80 9.71 -2.24
N LYS A 82 21.87 11.00 -1.94
CA LYS A 82 22.21 12.10 -2.89
C LYS A 82 21.40 12.12 -4.18
N LYS A 83 20.27 11.41 -4.25
CA LYS A 83 19.35 11.43 -5.39
C LYS A 83 18.24 12.43 -5.09
N ASN A 84 18.22 13.54 -5.82
CA ASN A 84 17.15 14.56 -5.75
C ASN A 84 16.01 14.23 -6.71
N ASN A 85 15.42 13.04 -6.62
CA ASN A 85 14.19 12.76 -7.35
C ASN A 85 13.03 13.49 -6.66
N GLU A 86 12.19 14.14 -7.43
CA GLU A 86 11.05 14.94 -6.92
C GLU A 86 10.07 14.07 -6.12
N ILE A 87 9.93 12.81 -6.52
CA ILE A 87 9.05 11.82 -5.89
C ILE A 87 9.81 10.50 -5.73
N GLN A 88 9.77 9.95 -4.52
CA GLN A 88 10.42 8.70 -4.15
C GLN A 88 9.47 7.85 -3.31
N ILE A 89 9.71 6.55 -3.24
CA ILE A 89 9.02 5.65 -2.31
C ILE A 89 9.97 5.26 -1.20
N LEU A 90 9.54 5.47 0.03
CA LEU A 90 10.19 4.98 1.23
C LEU A 90 9.49 3.69 1.68
N SER A 91 10.21 2.58 1.63
CA SER A 91 9.76 1.30 2.18
C SER A 91 10.32 1.13 3.59
N LEU A 92 9.45 0.87 4.54
CA LEU A 92 9.76 0.63 5.95
C LEU A 92 9.30 -0.77 6.33
N LYS A 93 10.23 -1.65 6.67
CA LYS A 93 9.98 -3.04 7.07
C LYS A 93 10.35 -3.25 8.53
N PHE A 94 9.48 -3.94 9.27
CA PHE A 94 9.67 -4.28 10.68
C PHE A 94 9.86 -5.76 10.85
N PHE A 95 10.80 -6.14 11.71
CA PHE A 95 11.11 -7.53 12.05
C PHE A 95 11.13 -7.70 13.55
N ARG A 96 10.88 -8.92 14.04
CA ARG A 96 11.15 -9.29 15.42
C ARG A 96 12.65 -9.55 15.60
N MET A 97 13.23 -9.02 16.65
CA MET A 97 14.64 -9.30 16.97
C MET A 97 14.83 -10.67 17.60
N LYS A 98 13.80 -11.18 18.27
CA LYS A 98 13.83 -12.48 18.94
C LYS A 98 12.44 -13.14 18.84
N GLU A 99 12.42 -14.46 18.76
CA GLU A 99 11.17 -15.21 18.83
C GLU A 99 10.51 -15.04 20.22
N PRO A 100 9.17 -14.88 20.25
CA PRO A 100 8.44 -14.83 21.52
C PRO A 100 8.60 -16.12 22.30
N THR A 101 8.75 -16.01 23.62
CA THR A 101 8.80 -17.15 24.52
C THR A 101 7.78 -17.00 25.65
N ASN A 102 7.47 -18.08 26.35
CA ASN A 102 6.56 -18.03 27.51
C ASN A 102 7.04 -17.06 28.61
N LYS A 103 8.37 -16.85 28.73
CA LYS A 103 8.96 -15.92 29.70
C LYS A 103 9.07 -14.48 29.16
N SER A 104 9.10 -14.29 27.83
CA SER A 104 9.15 -13.01 27.16
C SER A 104 8.22 -13.05 25.94
N PRO A 105 6.90 -12.87 26.14
CA PRO A 105 5.92 -12.98 25.06
C PRO A 105 5.94 -11.79 24.11
N VAL A 106 6.55 -10.67 24.52
CA VAL A 106 6.73 -9.47 23.69
C VAL A 106 8.18 -9.40 23.23
N SER A 107 8.39 -9.18 21.97
CA SER A 107 9.71 -9.08 21.36
C SER A 107 9.99 -7.64 20.90
N PRO A 108 11.20 -7.12 21.14
CA PRO A 108 11.63 -5.88 20.54
C PRO A 108 11.68 -6.01 19.02
N ILE A 109 11.52 -4.87 18.35
CA ILE A 109 11.55 -4.77 16.89
C ILE A 109 12.85 -4.15 16.41
N CYS A 110 13.23 -4.52 15.20
CA CYS A 110 14.15 -3.76 14.37
C CYS A 110 13.44 -3.31 13.09
N PHE A 111 13.97 -2.28 12.46
CA PHE A 111 13.41 -1.78 11.21
C PHE A 111 14.48 -1.59 10.13
N LEU A 112 14.03 -1.71 8.89
CA LEU A 112 14.80 -1.45 7.69
C LEU A 112 14.07 -0.44 6.83
N MET A 113 14.71 0.71 6.57
CA MET A 113 14.22 1.69 5.59
C MET A 113 15.04 1.60 4.30
N GLN A 114 14.33 1.68 3.18
CA GLN A 114 14.91 1.69 1.84
C GLN A 114 14.18 2.70 0.97
N MET A 115 14.93 3.45 0.17
CA MET A 115 14.37 4.29 -0.87
C MET A 115 14.34 3.56 -2.19
N GLY A 116 13.19 3.62 -2.86
CA GLY A 116 12.96 3.15 -4.22
C GLY A 116 12.57 4.29 -5.15
N GLU A 117 12.69 4.04 -6.43
CA GLU A 117 12.15 4.94 -7.44
C GLU A 117 10.64 4.76 -7.51
N SER A 118 9.93 5.87 -7.67
CA SER A 118 8.49 5.85 -7.88
C SER A 118 8.18 6.03 -9.37
N SER A 119 7.31 5.18 -9.88
CA SER A 119 6.66 5.39 -11.16
C SER A 119 5.26 5.97 -10.95
N ILE A 120 5.17 7.18 -10.36
CA ILE A 120 3.86 7.84 -10.14
C ILE A 120 3.21 8.31 -11.46
N ASP A 121 3.80 8.02 -12.57
CA ASP A 121 3.13 8.25 -13.86
C ASP A 121 1.93 7.31 -13.98
N ALA A 122 0.79 7.93 -14.33
CA ALA A 122 -0.43 7.17 -14.55
C ALA A 122 -0.20 6.13 -15.65
N THR A 123 -0.15 4.88 -15.25
CA THR A 123 -0.05 3.76 -16.18
C THR A 123 -1.44 3.28 -16.56
N ASN A 124 -1.58 2.83 -17.79
CA ASN A 124 -2.78 2.19 -18.30
C ASN A 124 -2.54 0.69 -18.33
N ILE A 125 -3.41 -0.10 -17.71
CA ILE A 125 -3.26 -1.55 -17.64
C ILE A 125 -4.56 -2.30 -17.93
N GLU A 126 -4.40 -3.51 -18.44
CA GLU A 126 -5.48 -4.48 -18.56
C GLU A 126 -5.45 -5.44 -17.38
N LEU A 127 -6.62 -5.75 -16.82
CA LEU A 127 -6.73 -6.63 -15.67
C LEU A 127 -7.45 -7.95 -15.99
N THR A 128 -7.01 -8.99 -15.30
CA THR A 128 -7.71 -10.27 -15.23
C THR A 128 -8.32 -10.47 -13.84
N LEU A 129 -8.95 -11.62 -13.61
CA LEU A 129 -9.52 -12.02 -12.33
C LEU A 129 -8.80 -13.25 -11.81
N TYR A 130 -8.13 -13.13 -10.66
CA TYR A 130 -7.53 -14.25 -9.96
C TYR A 130 -8.58 -14.97 -9.11
N LYS A 131 -8.79 -16.27 -9.35
CA LYS A 131 -9.84 -17.09 -8.73
C LYS A 131 -9.33 -18.34 -8.01
N GLU A 132 -8.04 -18.61 -8.06
CA GLU A 132 -7.49 -19.84 -7.51
C GLU A 132 -7.51 -19.83 -5.98
N HIS A 133 -7.32 -18.65 -5.38
CA HIS A 133 -7.39 -18.45 -3.94
C HIS A 133 -8.21 -17.23 -3.59
N TYR A 134 -8.84 -17.26 -2.41
CA TYR A 134 -9.71 -16.21 -1.90
C TYR A 134 -9.10 -15.51 -0.70
N ILE A 135 -9.38 -14.21 -0.58
CA ILE A 135 -9.13 -13.47 0.64
C ILE A 135 -10.25 -13.80 1.64
N PHE A 136 -9.87 -14.18 2.86
CA PHE A 136 -10.81 -14.36 3.96
C PHE A 136 -10.80 -13.11 4.82
N ALA A 137 -11.91 -12.36 4.77
CA ALA A 137 -12.05 -11.12 5.51
C ALA A 137 -12.04 -11.36 7.03
N ASN A 138 -11.14 -10.69 7.72
CA ASN A 138 -10.99 -10.69 9.18
C ASN A 138 -10.26 -9.40 9.60
N ASP A 139 -10.10 -9.17 10.90
CA ASP A 139 -9.48 -7.95 11.45
C ASP A 139 -8.03 -7.72 10.98
N TYR A 140 -7.32 -8.77 10.57
CA TYR A 140 -5.95 -8.66 10.04
C TYR A 140 -5.89 -8.44 8.54
N SER A 141 -6.92 -8.79 7.77
CA SER A 141 -6.90 -8.63 6.30
C SER A 141 -6.79 -7.18 5.85
N ASN A 142 -7.15 -6.22 6.72
CA ASN A 142 -6.98 -4.80 6.46
C ASN A 142 -5.52 -4.31 6.61
N LEU A 143 -4.62 -5.13 7.17
CA LEU A 143 -3.20 -4.85 7.15
C LEU A 143 -2.60 -5.30 5.82
N PHE A 144 -1.90 -4.41 5.14
CA PHE A 144 -1.35 -4.68 3.80
C PHE A 144 -0.52 -5.98 3.76
N GLN A 145 0.31 -6.22 4.79
CA GLN A 145 1.19 -7.39 4.84
C GLN A 145 0.44 -8.73 4.86
N THR A 146 -0.75 -8.79 5.45
CA THR A 146 -1.48 -10.05 5.66
C THR A 146 -1.78 -10.81 4.37
N ASN A 147 -2.18 -10.11 3.31
CA ASN A 147 -2.54 -10.71 2.03
C ASN A 147 -1.42 -10.62 0.98
N ASN A 148 -0.19 -10.31 1.40
CA ASN A 148 0.91 -10.08 0.47
C ASN A 148 1.20 -11.29 -0.43
N SER A 149 1.21 -12.49 0.14
CA SER A 149 1.44 -13.72 -0.63
C SER A 149 0.37 -13.94 -1.72
N LEU A 150 -0.90 -13.63 -1.43
CA LEU A 150 -1.98 -13.73 -2.42
C LEU A 150 -1.83 -12.68 -3.53
N ARG A 151 -1.38 -11.46 -3.19
CA ARG A 151 -1.08 -10.44 -4.20
C ARG A 151 0.04 -10.88 -5.13
N GLU A 152 1.12 -11.43 -4.58
CA GLU A 152 2.25 -11.92 -5.39
C GLU A 152 1.82 -13.10 -6.30
N LEU A 153 1.06 -14.07 -5.79
CA LEU A 153 0.52 -15.15 -6.62
C LEU A 153 -0.41 -14.61 -7.72
N GLY A 154 -1.32 -13.71 -7.37
CA GLY A 154 -2.21 -13.08 -8.35
C GLY A 154 -1.47 -12.24 -9.39
N LYS A 155 -0.34 -11.62 -9.03
CA LYS A 155 0.53 -10.87 -9.92
C LYS A 155 1.22 -11.81 -10.92
N VAL A 156 1.81 -12.90 -10.44
CA VAL A 156 2.42 -13.92 -11.30
C VAL A 156 1.39 -14.47 -12.28
N PHE A 157 0.20 -14.87 -11.78
CA PHE A 157 -0.90 -15.32 -12.61
C PHE A 157 -1.28 -14.31 -13.71
N ALA A 158 -1.38 -13.02 -13.36
CA ALA A 158 -1.69 -11.99 -14.34
C ALA A 158 -0.63 -11.94 -15.45
N TYR A 159 0.64 -11.89 -15.08
CA TYR A 159 1.75 -11.82 -16.04
C TYR A 159 1.86 -13.04 -16.94
N GLU A 160 1.68 -14.26 -16.40
CA GLU A 160 1.62 -15.49 -17.18
C GLU A 160 0.51 -15.50 -18.24
N ASN A 161 -0.58 -14.74 -17.97
CA ASN A 161 -1.71 -14.63 -18.88
C ASN A 161 -1.71 -13.33 -19.71
N GLY A 162 -0.62 -12.57 -19.71
CA GLY A 162 -0.45 -11.36 -20.52
C GLY A 162 -1.16 -10.11 -19.99
N PHE A 163 -1.58 -10.08 -18.71
CA PHE A 163 -2.24 -8.94 -18.08
C PHE A 163 -1.29 -8.15 -17.17
N GLY A 164 -1.56 -6.86 -17.00
CA GLY A 164 -0.75 -6.01 -16.14
C GLY A 164 -1.00 -6.22 -14.65
N ALA A 165 -2.20 -6.66 -14.25
CA ALA A 165 -2.57 -6.96 -12.88
C ALA A 165 -3.79 -7.90 -12.81
N ALA A 166 -4.14 -8.33 -11.58
CA ALA A 166 -5.36 -9.10 -11.34
C ALA A 166 -6.23 -8.47 -10.24
N PHE A 167 -7.54 -8.59 -10.40
CA PHE A 167 -8.48 -8.40 -9.30
C PHE A 167 -8.45 -9.61 -8.37
N LEU A 168 -8.48 -9.34 -7.07
CA LEU A 168 -8.58 -10.32 -6.00
C LEU A 168 -9.99 -10.30 -5.41
N VAL A 169 -10.47 -11.46 -5.01
CA VAL A 169 -11.82 -11.66 -4.50
C VAL A 169 -11.81 -12.39 -3.16
N ASN A 170 -12.85 -12.19 -2.37
CA ASN A 170 -13.03 -12.95 -1.15
C ASN A 170 -13.83 -14.26 -1.37
N ASN A 171 -13.97 -15.04 -0.31
CA ASN A 171 -14.71 -16.30 -0.31
C ASN A 171 -16.21 -16.14 -0.64
N HIS A 172 -16.75 -14.91 -0.59
CA HIS A 172 -18.11 -14.58 -1.06
C HIS A 172 -18.13 -14.16 -2.54
N LYS A 173 -17.02 -14.33 -3.27
CA LYS A 173 -16.85 -13.94 -4.68
C LYS A 173 -17.10 -12.45 -4.92
N ARG A 174 -16.78 -11.59 -3.94
CA ARG A 174 -16.84 -10.14 -4.07
C ARG A 174 -15.45 -9.57 -4.29
N LEU A 175 -15.41 -8.45 -4.99
CA LEU A 175 -14.18 -7.71 -5.22
C LEU A 175 -13.61 -7.24 -3.87
N VAL A 176 -12.31 -7.41 -3.70
CA VAL A 176 -11.57 -6.94 -2.52
C VAL A 176 -10.60 -5.82 -2.90
N GLU A 177 -9.67 -6.13 -3.77
CA GLU A 177 -8.61 -5.23 -4.19
C GLU A 177 -7.99 -5.72 -5.51
N SER A 178 -6.97 -5.05 -6.00
CA SER A 178 -6.12 -5.54 -7.07
C SER A 178 -4.74 -5.93 -6.50
N THR A 179 -4.00 -6.73 -7.25
CA THR A 179 -2.58 -7.03 -6.95
C THR A 179 -1.70 -5.78 -6.91
N HIS A 180 -2.16 -4.65 -7.45
CA HIS A 180 -1.42 -3.39 -7.55
C HIS A 180 -1.97 -2.27 -6.67
N GLY A 181 -3.08 -2.46 -5.97
CA GLY A 181 -3.63 -1.46 -5.07
C GLY A 181 -5.14 -1.53 -4.85
N ALA A 182 -5.65 -0.53 -4.14
CA ALA A 182 -7.07 -0.38 -3.86
C ALA A 182 -7.84 -0.05 -5.14
N VAL A 183 -8.99 -0.70 -5.33
CA VAL A 183 -9.83 -0.54 -6.54
C VAL A 183 -10.93 0.48 -6.30
N PHE A 184 -11.15 1.34 -7.28
CA PHE A 184 -12.26 2.30 -7.34
C PHE A 184 -13.00 2.15 -8.67
N LEU A 185 -14.32 2.14 -8.60
CA LEU A 185 -15.23 2.09 -9.74
C LEU A 185 -15.99 3.40 -9.83
N ILE A 186 -16.10 3.97 -11.03
CA ILE A 186 -16.96 5.13 -11.32
C ILE A 186 -18.16 4.63 -12.10
N ASN A 187 -19.33 4.88 -11.56
CA ASN A 187 -20.63 4.54 -12.16
C ASN A 187 -21.47 5.81 -12.36
N SER A 188 -22.67 5.66 -12.93
CA SER A 188 -23.69 6.73 -12.98
C SER A 188 -24.02 7.28 -11.58
N ASP A 189 -24.00 6.41 -10.58
CA ASP A 189 -24.48 6.66 -9.22
C ASP A 189 -23.38 7.19 -8.28
N GLY A 190 -22.14 7.26 -8.78
CA GLY A 190 -21.01 7.77 -8.01
C GLY A 190 -19.75 6.93 -8.09
N ILE A 191 -18.90 7.05 -7.05
CA ILE A 191 -17.63 6.34 -6.93
C ILE A 191 -17.72 5.31 -5.81
N GLN A 192 -17.33 4.08 -6.10
CA GLN A 192 -17.40 2.96 -5.17
C GLN A 192 -16.04 2.27 -5.02
N THR A 193 -15.76 1.78 -3.80
CA THR A 193 -14.60 0.93 -3.48
C THR A 193 -15.03 -0.18 -2.53
N PRO A 194 -14.39 -1.36 -2.55
CA PRO A 194 -14.68 -2.41 -1.58
C PRO A 194 -14.51 -1.91 -0.14
N SER A 195 -15.48 -2.22 0.73
CA SER A 195 -15.42 -1.87 2.16
C SER A 195 -14.35 -2.70 2.88
N LEU A 196 -13.86 -2.18 4.01
CA LEU A 196 -12.88 -2.89 4.85
C LEU A 196 -13.42 -4.25 5.34
N SER A 197 -14.73 -4.38 5.51
CA SER A 197 -15.36 -5.64 5.90
C SER A 197 -15.27 -6.74 4.84
N GLU A 198 -14.90 -6.40 3.60
CA GLU A 198 -14.67 -7.39 2.53
C GLU A 198 -13.21 -7.91 2.51
N GLY A 199 -12.33 -7.37 3.35
CA GLY A 199 -10.94 -7.80 3.49
C GLY A 199 -9.90 -6.97 2.74
N THR A 200 -10.28 -5.83 2.17
CA THR A 200 -9.34 -4.92 1.48
C THR A 200 -8.34 -4.29 2.44
N ALA A 201 -7.14 -4.04 1.97
CA ALA A 201 -6.12 -3.35 2.75
C ALA A 201 -6.49 -1.88 3.01
N ASN A 202 -6.34 -1.43 4.26
CA ASN A 202 -6.54 -0.04 4.65
C ASN A 202 -5.23 0.75 4.51
N THR A 203 -4.84 1.08 3.29
CA THR A 203 -3.65 1.91 3.04
C THR A 203 -3.95 3.39 3.30
N VAL A 204 -2.94 4.15 3.70
CA VAL A 204 -3.08 5.59 3.96
C VAL A 204 -3.61 6.32 2.72
N LEU A 205 -3.06 6.01 1.55
CA LEU A 205 -3.47 6.68 0.30
C LEU A 205 -4.93 6.37 -0.07
N ARG A 206 -5.39 5.13 0.15
CA ARG A 206 -6.82 4.76 -0.01
C ARG A 206 -7.71 5.58 0.92
N SER A 207 -7.36 5.63 2.20
CA SER A 207 -8.14 6.36 3.21
C SER A 207 -8.20 7.85 2.91
N SER A 208 -7.08 8.44 2.51
CA SER A 208 -6.98 9.86 2.14
C SER A 208 -7.79 10.18 0.89
N PHE A 209 -7.82 9.26 -0.09
CA PHE A 209 -8.64 9.45 -1.27
C PHE A 209 -10.14 9.39 -0.94
N ILE A 210 -10.56 8.47 -0.07
CA ILE A 210 -11.95 8.42 0.42
C ILE A 210 -12.30 9.73 1.17
N GLU A 211 -11.40 10.23 1.99
CA GLU A 211 -11.59 11.51 2.69
C GLU A 211 -11.73 12.68 1.71
N PHE A 212 -10.86 12.75 0.71
CA PHE A 212 -10.95 13.72 -0.39
C PHE A 212 -12.30 13.65 -1.11
N LEU A 213 -12.77 12.45 -1.48
CA LEU A 213 -14.07 12.28 -2.11
C LEU A 213 -15.21 12.78 -1.24
N LYS A 214 -15.15 12.54 0.06
CA LYS A 214 -16.16 13.02 1.03
C LYS A 214 -16.13 14.53 1.22
N LYS A 215 -14.94 15.12 1.37
CA LYS A 215 -14.77 16.54 1.70
C LYS A 215 -14.90 17.47 0.49
N GLU A 216 -14.24 17.13 -0.62
CA GLU A 216 -14.16 18.01 -1.79
C GLU A 216 -15.21 17.67 -2.84
N ILE A 217 -15.45 16.39 -3.11
CA ILE A 217 -16.39 15.94 -4.15
C ILE A 217 -17.81 15.75 -3.60
N LYS A 218 -17.96 15.68 -2.26
CA LYS A 218 -19.26 15.53 -1.55
C LYS A 218 -19.97 14.19 -1.78
N ILE A 219 -19.24 13.12 -2.09
CA ILE A 219 -19.74 11.76 -2.16
C ILE A 219 -19.67 11.14 -0.77
N GLN A 220 -20.78 10.59 -0.26
CA GLN A 220 -20.84 10.04 1.11
C GLN A 220 -20.73 8.52 1.14
N GLU A 221 -21.46 7.82 0.28
CA GLU A 221 -21.49 6.37 0.21
C GLU A 221 -20.47 5.86 -0.83
N ILE A 222 -19.27 5.56 -0.35
CA ILE A 222 -18.14 5.16 -1.20
C ILE A 222 -17.78 3.69 -0.97
N GLU A 223 -17.78 3.25 0.29
CA GLU A 223 -17.37 1.90 0.68
C GLU A 223 -18.57 0.96 0.66
N THR A 224 -18.49 -0.08 -0.20
CA THR A 224 -19.61 -0.99 -0.41
C THR A 224 -19.15 -2.43 -0.73
N LYS A 225 -20.10 -3.34 -0.80
CA LYS A 225 -19.89 -4.71 -1.27
C LYS A 225 -20.02 -4.75 -2.79
N ILE A 226 -18.96 -5.07 -3.49
CA ILE A 226 -18.90 -5.02 -4.94
C ILE A 226 -18.89 -6.44 -5.52
N ALA A 227 -19.92 -6.78 -6.29
CA ALA A 227 -19.94 -8.03 -7.04
C ALA A 227 -19.02 -7.93 -8.27
N ILE A 228 -18.42 -9.04 -8.70
CA ILE A 228 -17.53 -9.06 -9.88
C ILE A 228 -18.22 -8.55 -11.15
N PHE A 229 -19.51 -8.81 -11.27
CA PHE A 229 -20.31 -8.34 -12.41
C PHE A 229 -20.40 -6.81 -12.47
N SER A 230 -20.43 -6.15 -11.32
CA SER A 230 -20.50 -4.67 -11.24
C SER A 230 -19.28 -3.99 -11.86
N ILE A 231 -18.11 -4.67 -11.92
CA ILE A 231 -16.92 -4.14 -12.60
C ILE A 231 -17.21 -3.91 -14.09
N GLN A 232 -17.92 -4.83 -14.75
CA GLN A 232 -18.24 -4.71 -16.18
C GLN A 232 -19.30 -3.63 -16.46
N GLN A 233 -20.06 -3.21 -15.45
CA GLN A 233 -21.04 -2.13 -15.56
C GLN A 233 -20.44 -0.75 -15.32
N ALA A 234 -19.23 -0.68 -14.74
CA ALA A 234 -18.57 0.58 -14.48
C ALA A 234 -18.25 1.34 -15.78
N GLN A 235 -18.26 2.67 -15.70
CA GLN A 235 -17.79 3.56 -16.75
C GLN A 235 -16.27 3.61 -16.73
N GLU A 236 -15.68 3.79 -15.55
CA GLU A 236 -14.24 3.80 -15.34
C GLU A 236 -13.85 2.92 -14.15
N VAL A 237 -12.67 2.35 -14.22
CA VAL A 237 -12.03 1.62 -13.12
C VAL A 237 -10.61 2.11 -12.98
N PHE A 238 -10.18 2.38 -11.76
CA PHE A 238 -8.81 2.75 -11.48
C PHE A 238 -8.33 2.17 -10.14
N LEU A 239 -7.02 2.11 -9.99
CA LEU A 239 -6.37 1.63 -8.79
C LEU A 239 -5.61 2.77 -8.12
N ILE A 240 -5.48 2.71 -6.80
CA ILE A 240 -4.63 3.62 -6.02
C ILE A 240 -3.62 2.79 -5.23
N SER A 241 -2.34 3.12 -5.43
CA SER A 241 -1.20 2.44 -4.82
C SER A 241 -0.16 3.44 -4.34
N SER A 242 0.46 3.18 -3.21
CA SER A 242 1.59 3.99 -2.73
C SER A 242 2.78 3.94 -3.69
N ALA A 243 3.05 2.77 -4.28
CA ALA A 243 4.18 2.58 -5.18
C ALA A 243 3.97 3.21 -6.58
N ASN A 244 2.74 3.12 -7.12
CA ASN A 244 2.45 3.46 -8.51
C ASN A 244 1.48 4.64 -8.67
N GLY A 245 1.02 5.25 -7.58
CA GLY A 245 0.03 6.33 -7.64
C GLY A 245 -1.32 5.86 -8.18
N PHE A 246 -1.81 6.54 -9.22
CA PHE A 246 -3.03 6.17 -9.93
C PHE A 246 -2.71 5.30 -11.15
N ILE A 247 -3.41 4.17 -11.25
CA ILE A 247 -3.32 3.25 -12.39
C ILE A 247 -4.71 3.16 -13.02
N HIS A 248 -4.84 3.52 -14.29
CA HIS A 248 -6.11 3.44 -15.01
C HIS A 248 -6.28 2.03 -15.61
N VAL A 249 -7.42 1.41 -15.33
CA VAL A 249 -7.77 0.11 -15.93
C VAL A 249 -8.44 0.38 -17.28
N THR A 250 -7.84 -0.12 -18.35
CA THR A 250 -8.35 0.11 -19.71
C THR A 250 -9.28 -0.99 -20.18
N GLU A 251 -9.08 -2.23 -19.70
CA GLU A 251 -9.91 -3.36 -20.11
C GLU A 251 -10.03 -4.42 -19.01
N PHE A 252 -11.23 -5.03 -18.91
CA PHE A 252 -11.50 -6.23 -18.15
C PHE A 252 -12.54 -7.08 -18.86
N ARG A 253 -12.24 -8.35 -19.19
CA ARG A 253 -13.16 -9.27 -19.89
C ARG A 253 -13.80 -8.67 -21.14
N LYS A 254 -13.03 -8.08 -22.04
CA LYS A 254 -13.48 -7.41 -23.28
C LYS A 254 -14.31 -6.12 -23.05
N LYS A 255 -14.56 -5.72 -21.80
CA LYS A 255 -15.14 -4.41 -21.48
C LYS A 255 -14.01 -3.40 -21.42
N LYS A 256 -14.05 -2.42 -22.31
CA LYS A 256 -13.17 -1.25 -22.29
C LYS A 256 -13.75 -0.17 -21.39
N PHE A 257 -12.89 0.51 -20.65
CA PHE A 257 -13.25 1.59 -19.74
C PHE A 257 -12.74 2.93 -20.26
N GLU A 258 -13.50 3.98 -19.94
CA GLU A 258 -13.06 5.37 -20.06
C GLU A 258 -12.08 5.69 -18.92
N ILE A 259 -11.32 6.81 -19.07
CA ILE A 259 -10.33 7.23 -18.05
C ILE A 259 -10.41 8.73 -17.74
N GLU A 260 -11.31 9.49 -18.35
CA GLU A 260 -11.33 10.95 -18.27
C GLU A 260 -11.61 11.49 -16.88
N LYS A 261 -12.61 10.88 -16.19
CA LYS A 261 -12.99 11.26 -14.82
C LYS A 261 -11.89 10.93 -13.83
N SER A 262 -11.28 9.73 -13.93
CA SER A 262 -10.21 9.29 -13.05
C SER A 262 -8.93 10.12 -13.25
N VAL A 263 -8.61 10.56 -14.47
CA VAL A 263 -7.53 11.52 -14.76
C VAL A 263 -7.80 12.86 -14.08
N SER A 264 -9.04 13.37 -14.15
CA SER A 264 -9.44 14.61 -13.49
C SER A 264 -9.34 14.49 -11.96
N LEU A 265 -9.86 13.40 -11.39
CA LEU A 265 -9.81 13.12 -9.96
C LEU A 265 -8.36 13.00 -9.46
N ARG A 266 -7.48 12.35 -10.22
CA ARG A 266 -6.05 12.29 -9.90
C ARG A 266 -5.47 13.68 -9.70
N LYS A 267 -5.67 14.60 -10.65
CA LYS A 267 -5.13 15.97 -10.57
C LYS A 267 -5.66 16.72 -9.33
N GLN A 268 -6.95 16.62 -9.07
CA GLN A 268 -7.59 17.26 -7.92
C GLN A 268 -7.08 16.67 -6.60
N PHE A 269 -6.93 15.35 -6.52
CA PHE A 269 -6.42 14.68 -5.33
C PHE A 269 -4.97 15.04 -5.03
N PHE A 270 -4.08 15.08 -6.02
CA PHE A 270 -2.70 15.52 -5.80
C PHE A 270 -2.64 16.99 -5.36
N HIS A 271 -3.52 17.84 -5.86
CA HIS A 271 -3.62 19.21 -5.35
C HIS A 271 -4.09 19.24 -3.88
N TYR A 272 -5.05 18.40 -3.52
CA TYR A 272 -5.53 18.25 -2.14
C TYR A 272 -4.43 17.77 -1.18
N LEU A 273 -3.61 16.80 -1.58
CA LEU A 273 -2.51 16.27 -0.76
C LEU A 273 -1.37 17.27 -0.53
N ASN A 274 -1.26 18.30 -1.36
CA ASN A 274 -0.20 19.31 -1.28
C ASN A 274 -0.65 20.62 -0.60
N ARG A 275 -1.86 20.66 -0.04
CA ARG A 275 -2.36 21.77 0.79
C ARG A 275 -1.85 21.63 2.22
#